data_db4d21ecceb3b39a677ec4073bf17607
#
_entry.id   db4d21ecceb3b39a677ec4073bf17607
#
_cell.length_a   1.000
_cell.length_b   1.000
_cell.length_c   1.000
_cell.angle_alpha   90.00
_cell.angle_beta   90.00
_cell.angle_gamma   90.00
#
_symmetry.space_group_name_H-M   'P 1'
#
loop_
_entity.id
_entity.type
_entity.pdbx_description
1 polymer ?
#
loop_
_entity_poly.entity_id
_entity_poly.type
_entity_poly.pdbx_seq_one_letter_code
_entity_poly.pdbx_strand_id
1 'polypeptide(L)'
;MRILLNLVLATFALTACSKENPMRTVPDLSQIRANLEFSCVHEAAQLPALNPEADTLFRYARYLEKKKGPKEYDEVARYYRIAAAHGHYKANNNLQQLVSHGLASSPLAQKESVDLAAQLVEAGVPSGYYDIGYYLNLGYGLKRDKEMALRYFRKAADLGNANAQTYVAELLAPLDKAPDIARKMQRCAAEQGHGEAAGSLGIHLQNKGVYADAIQTYQMGVRAGNALSASFLEEGFRGPPESDMYYLGAAPDIERSERYKLIGKFLDRYDGQNPKLPDIDTIVPLPPAKLPPWDGTFQWQKEQEAAEPPPKPSDELILRLCKAKNLDPATGLAIPPPPKAALGTQANTGTPCPESGTWRATRFSFLQDATGHFRKGETMPALYVPNRRIFDWLDDFLGLRYQDVAVTWKLVVHDKET
;
A
#
# COMPACT_ATOMS: atom_id res chain seq x y z
N MET A 1 12.19 22.90 -69.65
CA MET A 1 11.51 21.62 -69.40
C MET A 1 11.90 21.18 -68.03
N ARG A 2 11.11 21.54 -67.01
CA ARG A 2 11.39 21.26 -65.59
C ARG A 2 10.46 20.14 -65.12
N ILE A 3 11.02 19.02 -64.73
CA ILE A 3 10.31 17.87 -64.19
C ILE A 3 10.23 18.08 -62.67
N LEU A 4 9.02 18.25 -62.15
CA LEU A 4 8.69 18.28 -60.72
C LEU A 4 8.55 16.85 -60.21
N LEU A 5 9.43 16.45 -59.29
CA LEU A 5 9.39 15.17 -58.60
C LEU A 5 8.56 15.37 -57.29
N ASN A 6 7.32 14.85 -57.25
CA ASN A 6 6.52 14.82 -56.04
C ASN A 6 6.94 13.67 -55.14
N LEU A 7 7.56 13.99 -54.00
CA LEU A 7 7.88 13.05 -52.94
C LEU A 7 6.66 12.97 -51.98
N VAL A 8 5.93 11.87 -52.06
CA VAL A 8 4.87 11.57 -51.09
C VAL A 8 5.51 10.96 -49.86
N LEU A 9 5.61 11.74 -48.80
CA LEU A 9 5.98 11.23 -47.46
C LEU A 9 4.76 10.54 -46.84
N ALA A 10 4.75 9.22 -46.83
CA ALA A 10 3.80 8.45 -46.04
C ALA A 10 4.28 8.42 -44.57
N THR A 11 3.69 9.28 -43.73
CA THR A 11 3.84 9.20 -42.26
C THR A 11 3.01 8.04 -41.73
N PHE A 12 3.65 6.93 -41.43
CA PHE A 12 3.08 5.87 -40.60
C PHE A 12 2.99 6.39 -39.16
N ALA A 13 1.82 6.82 -38.78
CA ALA A 13 1.48 7.02 -37.37
C ALA A 13 1.34 5.64 -36.72
N LEU A 14 2.40 5.20 -36.04
CA LEU A 14 2.32 4.08 -35.09
C LEU A 14 1.53 4.53 -33.87
N THR A 15 0.20 4.36 -33.93
CA THR A 15 -0.65 4.39 -32.74
C THR A 15 -0.36 3.12 -31.95
N ALA A 16 0.63 3.19 -31.06
CA ALA A 16 0.77 2.24 -29.99
C ALA A 16 -0.45 2.42 -29.04
N CYS A 17 -1.49 1.62 -29.24
CA CYS A 17 -2.51 1.41 -28.24
C CYS A 17 -1.85 0.68 -27.05
N SER A 18 -1.28 1.44 -26.12
CA SER A 18 -1.05 0.93 -24.79
C SER A 18 -2.43 0.58 -24.20
N LYS A 19 -2.71 -0.71 -24.04
CA LYS A 19 -3.82 -1.16 -23.20
C LYS A 19 -3.47 -0.73 -21.79
N GLU A 20 -3.92 0.45 -21.39
CA GLU A 20 -3.91 0.84 -19.99
C GLU A 20 -4.84 -0.14 -19.26
N ASN A 21 -4.25 -1.01 -18.44
CA ASN A 21 -5.04 -1.75 -17.46
C ASN A 21 -5.71 -0.70 -16.56
N PRO A 22 -7.04 -0.77 -16.35
CA PRO A 22 -7.71 0.19 -15.50
C PRO A 22 -7.06 0.18 -14.12
N MET A 23 -6.54 1.32 -13.68
CA MET A 23 -6.07 1.48 -12.30
C MET A 23 -7.26 1.33 -11.37
N ARG A 24 -7.02 0.67 -10.22
CA ARG A 24 -8.04 0.60 -9.17
C ARG A 24 -8.45 2.00 -8.75
N THR A 25 -9.75 2.25 -8.66
CA THR A 25 -10.24 3.53 -8.15
C THR A 25 -10.00 3.61 -6.65
N VAL A 26 -9.42 4.71 -6.19
CA VAL A 26 -9.27 5.02 -4.76
C VAL A 26 -10.43 5.90 -4.30
N PRO A 27 -10.85 5.86 -3.02
CA PRO A 27 -11.92 6.71 -2.52
C PRO A 27 -11.65 8.19 -2.76
N ASP A 28 -12.64 8.91 -3.31
CA ASP A 28 -12.58 10.36 -3.45
C ASP A 28 -12.92 11.04 -2.10
N LEU A 29 -11.93 11.74 -1.53
CA LEU A 29 -12.08 12.48 -0.28
C LEU A 29 -12.36 13.97 -0.48
N SER A 30 -12.74 14.41 -1.69
CA SER A 30 -13.01 15.82 -2.00
C SER A 30 -14.12 16.42 -1.14
N GLN A 31 -15.08 15.61 -0.69
CA GLN A 31 -16.19 16.02 0.17
C GLN A 31 -15.78 16.22 1.65
N ILE A 32 -14.59 15.73 2.04
CA ILE A 32 -14.12 15.88 3.43
C ILE A 32 -13.59 17.28 3.62
N ARG A 33 -14.27 18.08 4.43
CA ARG A 33 -13.77 19.38 4.89
C ARG A 33 -12.54 19.18 5.76
N ALA A 34 -11.47 19.93 5.48
CA ALA A 34 -10.32 19.99 6.38
C ALA A 34 -10.76 20.66 7.70
N ASN A 35 -11.03 19.86 8.72
CA ASN A 35 -11.23 20.34 10.07
C ASN A 35 -9.86 20.41 10.75
N LEU A 36 -9.55 21.55 11.40
CA LEU A 36 -8.31 21.70 12.16
C LEU A 36 -8.37 21.05 13.55
N GLU A 37 -9.57 20.74 14.06
CA GLU A 37 -9.68 20.00 15.33
C GLU A 37 -9.02 18.62 15.20
N PHE A 38 -8.26 18.26 16.23
CA PHE A 38 -7.56 16.98 16.28
C PHE A 38 -7.76 16.32 17.64
N SER A 39 -8.19 15.06 17.63
CA SER A 39 -8.23 14.17 18.77
C SER A 39 -7.19 13.07 18.58
N CYS A 40 -6.36 12.84 19.61
CA CYS A 40 -5.35 11.78 19.51
C CYS A 40 -6.01 10.41 19.42
N VAL A 41 -5.69 9.70 18.34
CA VAL A 41 -6.03 8.30 18.12
C VAL A 41 -4.73 7.56 17.83
N HIS A 42 -4.59 6.35 18.37
CA HIS A 42 -3.45 5.48 18.08
C HIS A 42 -3.81 4.45 17.02
N GLU A 43 -2.93 4.28 16.03
CA GLU A 43 -3.14 3.36 14.90
C GLU A 43 -3.46 1.94 15.36
N ALA A 44 -2.81 1.47 16.43
CA ALA A 44 -3.00 0.12 16.96
C ALA A 44 -4.46 -0.23 17.30
N ALA A 45 -5.27 0.78 17.62
CA ALA A 45 -6.71 0.60 17.92
C ALA A 45 -7.57 0.37 16.66
N GLN A 46 -7.03 0.64 15.47
CA GLN A 46 -7.71 0.54 14.18
C GLN A 46 -7.28 -0.68 13.35
N LEU A 47 -6.25 -1.39 13.81
CA LEU A 47 -5.66 -2.48 13.03
C LEU A 47 -6.52 -3.76 13.11
N PRO A 48 -6.80 -4.42 11.97
CA PRO A 48 -7.51 -5.69 11.96
C PRO A 48 -6.65 -6.81 12.57
N ALA A 49 -7.33 -7.85 13.05
CA ALA A 49 -6.64 -9.07 13.50
C ALA A 49 -5.91 -9.73 12.32
N LEU A 50 -4.70 -10.21 12.58
CA LEU A 50 -3.90 -10.91 11.58
C LEU A 50 -4.32 -12.38 11.45
N ASN A 51 -4.37 -12.87 10.21
CA ASN A 51 -4.51 -14.30 9.94
C ASN A 51 -3.22 -15.03 10.39
N PRO A 52 -3.28 -16.03 11.28
CA PRO A 52 -2.08 -16.72 11.80
C PRO A 52 -1.24 -17.41 10.72
N GLU A 53 -1.87 -17.95 9.69
CA GLU A 53 -1.18 -18.62 8.59
C GLU A 53 -0.44 -17.60 7.70
N ALA A 54 -1.08 -16.47 7.40
CA ALA A 54 -0.44 -15.35 6.71
C ALA A 54 0.71 -14.76 7.53
N ASP A 55 0.58 -14.69 8.86
CA ASP A 55 1.64 -14.24 9.76
C ASP A 55 2.87 -15.16 9.74
N THR A 56 2.67 -16.48 9.54
CA THR A 56 3.79 -17.42 9.35
C THR A 56 4.63 -17.05 8.12
N LEU A 57 3.98 -16.73 6.99
CA LEU A 57 4.67 -16.30 5.77
C LEU A 57 5.37 -14.95 5.98
N PHE A 58 4.70 -14.01 6.64
CA PHE A 58 5.26 -12.70 6.95
C PHE A 58 6.53 -12.80 7.80
N ARG A 59 6.49 -13.59 8.88
CA ARG A 59 7.67 -13.79 9.77
C ARG A 59 8.85 -14.38 9.02
N TYR A 60 8.59 -15.38 8.18
CA TYR A 60 9.65 -15.99 7.37
C TYR A 60 10.21 -14.99 6.34
N ALA A 61 9.38 -14.24 5.65
CA ALA A 61 9.80 -13.18 4.74
C ALA A 61 10.65 -12.11 5.46
N ARG A 62 10.23 -11.67 6.66
CA ARG A 62 11.02 -10.72 7.48
C ARG A 62 12.38 -11.29 7.88
N TYR A 63 12.45 -12.57 8.19
CA TYR A 63 13.73 -13.22 8.47
C TYR A 63 14.63 -13.20 7.23
N LEU A 64 14.12 -13.58 6.05
CA LEU A 64 14.89 -13.55 4.79
C LEU A 64 15.38 -12.14 4.46
N GLU A 65 14.54 -11.12 4.68
CA GLU A 65 14.88 -9.72 4.46
C GLU A 65 15.97 -9.21 5.41
N LYS A 66 15.97 -9.64 6.68
CA LYS A 66 16.90 -9.17 7.71
C LYS A 66 18.19 -10.00 7.82
N LYS A 67 18.20 -11.26 7.39
CA LYS A 67 19.41 -12.11 7.49
C LYS A 67 20.62 -11.43 6.85
N LYS A 68 21.83 -11.68 7.36
CA LYS A 68 23.06 -11.17 6.75
C LYS A 68 23.33 -11.81 5.38
N GLY A 69 24.01 -11.09 4.51
CA GLY A 69 24.40 -11.56 3.16
C GLY A 69 23.47 -11.11 2.04
N PRO A 70 23.62 -11.67 0.83
CA PRO A 70 22.81 -11.35 -0.34
C PRO A 70 21.32 -11.58 -0.07
N LYS A 71 20.47 -10.74 -0.69
CA LYS A 71 19.01 -10.76 -0.53
C LYS A 71 18.35 -11.21 -1.82
N GLU A 72 17.51 -12.23 -1.72
CA GLU A 72 16.63 -12.66 -2.79
C GLU A 72 15.27 -11.96 -2.60
N TYR A 73 15.20 -10.69 -3.02
CA TYR A 73 14.03 -9.86 -2.78
C TYR A 73 12.77 -10.37 -3.49
N ASP A 74 12.90 -11.10 -4.60
CA ASP A 74 11.76 -11.71 -5.26
C ASP A 74 11.17 -12.86 -4.43
N GLU A 75 11.99 -13.64 -3.73
CA GLU A 75 11.51 -14.65 -2.79
C GLU A 75 10.83 -13.98 -1.58
N VAL A 76 11.39 -12.92 -1.03
CA VAL A 76 10.77 -12.14 0.05
C VAL A 76 9.43 -11.58 -0.39
N ALA A 77 9.36 -10.96 -1.58
CA ALA A 77 8.14 -10.39 -2.13
C ALA A 77 7.06 -11.45 -2.39
N ARG A 78 7.43 -12.64 -2.84
CA ARG A 78 6.51 -13.78 -2.99
C ARG A 78 5.76 -14.08 -1.71
N TYR A 79 6.46 -14.22 -0.58
CA TYR A 79 5.81 -14.48 0.71
C TYR A 79 4.96 -13.29 1.17
N TYR A 80 5.44 -12.05 0.97
CA TYR A 80 4.67 -10.85 1.30
C TYR A 80 3.40 -10.72 0.47
N ARG A 81 3.44 -11.01 -0.86
CA ARG A 81 2.26 -11.00 -1.74
C ARG A 81 1.18 -11.95 -1.24
N ILE A 82 1.58 -13.19 -0.94
CA ILE A 82 0.63 -14.19 -0.45
C ILE A 82 0.04 -13.75 0.89
N ALA A 83 0.86 -13.28 1.84
CA ALA A 83 0.39 -12.81 3.13
C ALA A 83 -0.53 -11.57 2.99
N ALA A 84 -0.16 -10.58 2.16
CA ALA A 84 -0.95 -9.38 1.90
C ALA A 84 -2.31 -9.69 1.30
N ALA A 85 -2.39 -10.65 0.35
CA ALA A 85 -3.66 -11.10 -0.23
C ALA A 85 -4.61 -11.73 0.81
N HIS A 86 -4.07 -12.19 1.95
CA HIS A 86 -4.84 -12.67 3.11
C HIS A 86 -5.00 -11.62 4.22
N GLY A 87 -4.88 -10.33 3.88
CA GLY A 87 -5.17 -9.22 4.78
C GLY A 87 -4.04 -8.90 5.78
N HIS A 88 -2.83 -9.39 5.56
CA HIS A 88 -1.71 -9.09 6.45
C HIS A 88 -1.12 -7.71 6.15
N TYR A 89 -1.60 -6.67 6.85
CA TYR A 89 -1.26 -5.27 6.58
C TYR A 89 0.25 -4.97 6.67
N LYS A 90 1.01 -5.60 7.59
CA LYS A 90 2.48 -5.42 7.67
C LYS A 90 3.19 -6.00 6.44
N ALA A 91 2.72 -7.15 5.94
CA ALA A 91 3.27 -7.72 4.71
C ALA A 91 2.97 -6.82 3.51
N ASN A 92 1.76 -6.27 3.45
CA ASN A 92 1.35 -5.32 2.43
C ASN A 92 2.27 -4.08 2.42
N ASN A 93 2.46 -3.42 3.58
CA ASN A 93 3.34 -2.25 3.69
C ASN A 93 4.79 -2.56 3.28
N ASN A 94 5.35 -3.69 3.74
CA ASN A 94 6.72 -4.07 3.38
C ASN A 94 6.85 -4.39 1.88
N LEU A 95 5.85 -5.04 1.30
CA LEU A 95 5.81 -5.32 -0.14
C LEU A 95 5.79 -4.03 -0.96
N GLN A 96 4.97 -3.05 -0.57
CA GLN A 96 4.95 -1.74 -1.22
C GLN A 96 6.34 -1.11 -1.25
N GLN A 97 7.11 -1.18 -0.15
CA GLN A 97 8.49 -0.69 -0.10
C GLN A 97 9.39 -1.43 -1.10
N LEU A 98 9.35 -2.76 -1.13
CA LEU A 98 10.19 -3.55 -2.03
C LEU A 98 9.87 -3.25 -3.51
N VAL A 99 8.59 -3.17 -3.85
CA VAL A 99 8.12 -2.96 -5.22
C VAL A 99 8.36 -1.52 -5.68
N SER A 100 8.02 -0.52 -4.85
CA SER A 100 8.16 0.89 -5.20
C SER A 100 9.62 1.34 -5.34
N HIS A 101 10.56 0.70 -4.62
CA HIS A 101 11.98 0.94 -4.75
C HIS A 101 12.67 0.06 -5.83
N GLY A 102 11.92 -0.78 -6.53
CA GLY A 102 12.48 -1.66 -7.57
C GLY A 102 13.37 -2.78 -7.03
N LEU A 103 13.29 -3.10 -5.74
CA LEU A 103 14.03 -4.20 -5.12
C LEU A 103 13.43 -5.55 -5.46
N ALA A 104 12.12 -5.64 -5.57
CA ALA A 104 11.40 -6.83 -6.03
C ALA A 104 10.81 -6.62 -7.42
N SER A 105 10.88 -7.65 -8.24
CA SER A 105 10.33 -7.65 -9.60
C SER A 105 8.81 -7.55 -9.59
N SER A 106 8.27 -6.66 -10.43
CA SER A 106 6.83 -6.53 -10.66
C SER A 106 6.58 -6.15 -12.12
N PRO A 107 5.64 -6.82 -12.82
CA PRO A 107 5.26 -6.44 -14.19
C PRO A 107 4.71 -5.02 -14.30
N LEU A 108 4.07 -4.53 -13.24
CA LEU A 108 3.41 -3.22 -13.16
C LEU A 108 3.62 -2.61 -11.76
N ALA A 109 4.87 -2.29 -11.41
CA ALA A 109 5.25 -1.88 -10.06
C ALA A 109 4.40 -0.73 -9.48
N GLN A 110 4.14 0.32 -10.27
CA GLN A 110 3.31 1.44 -9.82
C GLN A 110 1.87 1.01 -9.54
N LYS A 111 1.30 0.18 -10.42
CA LYS A 111 -0.05 -0.34 -10.24
C LYS A 111 -0.12 -1.26 -9.02
N GLU A 112 0.82 -2.18 -8.86
CA GLU A 112 0.87 -3.10 -7.71
C GLU A 112 0.94 -2.32 -6.40
N SER A 113 1.78 -1.28 -6.31
CA SER A 113 1.91 -0.45 -5.11
C SER A 113 0.60 0.29 -4.78
N VAL A 114 -0.06 0.88 -5.78
CA VAL A 114 -1.34 1.57 -5.59
C VAL A 114 -2.46 0.58 -5.20
N ASP A 115 -2.52 -0.58 -5.83
CA ASP A 115 -3.51 -1.63 -5.51
C ASP A 115 -3.34 -2.13 -4.06
N LEU A 116 -2.09 -2.30 -3.61
CA LEU A 116 -1.77 -2.69 -2.24
C LEU A 116 -2.23 -1.61 -1.24
N ALA A 117 -1.92 -0.33 -1.50
CA ALA A 117 -2.37 0.76 -0.65
C ALA A 117 -3.91 0.86 -0.62
N ALA A 118 -4.58 0.68 -1.77
CA ALA A 118 -6.04 0.67 -1.85
C ALA A 118 -6.67 -0.49 -1.05
N GLN A 119 -6.05 -1.67 -1.03
CA GLN A 119 -6.49 -2.79 -0.18
C GLN A 119 -6.44 -2.42 1.30
N LEU A 120 -5.40 -1.69 1.74
CA LEU A 120 -5.31 -1.22 3.12
C LEU A 120 -6.39 -0.19 3.45
N VAL A 121 -6.69 0.73 2.52
CA VAL A 121 -7.79 1.70 2.65
C VAL A 121 -9.13 0.99 2.81
N GLU A 122 -9.42 -0.02 1.97
CA GLU A 122 -10.64 -0.84 2.04
C GLU A 122 -10.75 -1.61 3.35
N ALA A 123 -9.62 -2.07 3.89
CA ALA A 123 -9.56 -2.73 5.19
C ALA A 123 -9.61 -1.77 6.38
N GLY A 124 -9.71 -0.44 6.15
CA GLY A 124 -9.71 0.59 7.19
C GLY A 124 -8.36 0.79 7.87
N VAL A 125 -7.27 0.28 7.31
CA VAL A 125 -5.92 0.40 7.88
C VAL A 125 -5.37 1.81 7.60
N PRO A 126 -4.98 2.56 8.64
CA PRO A 126 -4.58 3.97 8.49
C PRO A 126 -3.37 4.21 7.57
N SER A 127 -2.40 3.27 7.54
CA SER A 127 -1.24 3.38 6.65
C SER A 127 -1.62 3.42 5.17
N GLY A 128 -2.70 2.74 4.74
CA GLY A 128 -3.17 2.79 3.36
C GLY A 128 -3.56 4.18 2.90
N TYR A 129 -4.18 4.98 3.78
CA TYR A 129 -4.48 6.38 3.48
C TYR A 129 -3.20 7.21 3.37
N TYR A 130 -2.21 6.97 4.23
CA TYR A 130 -0.91 7.63 4.14
C TYR A 130 -0.22 7.31 2.81
N ASP A 131 -0.18 6.05 2.41
CA ASP A 131 0.47 5.59 1.18
C ASP A 131 -0.21 6.16 -0.08
N ILE A 132 -1.54 6.17 -0.15
CA ILE A 132 -2.29 6.82 -1.25
C ILE A 132 -1.98 8.33 -1.28
N GLY A 133 -1.94 9.00 -0.13
CA GLY A 133 -1.53 10.40 -0.05
C GLY A 133 -0.13 10.62 -0.62
N TYR A 134 0.82 9.75 -0.29
CA TYR A 134 2.18 9.79 -0.80
C TYR A 134 2.23 9.60 -2.32
N TYR A 135 1.52 8.60 -2.86
CA TYR A 135 1.46 8.34 -4.30
C TYR A 135 0.79 9.47 -5.08
N LEU A 136 -0.27 10.07 -4.56
CA LEU A 136 -0.90 11.27 -5.14
C LEU A 136 0.05 12.48 -5.14
N ASN A 137 0.80 12.68 -4.05
CA ASN A 137 1.75 13.79 -3.94
C ASN A 137 2.89 13.67 -4.96
N LEU A 138 3.37 12.47 -5.22
CA LEU A 138 4.44 12.19 -6.18
C LEU A 138 3.94 12.05 -7.63
N GLY A 139 2.70 11.64 -7.83
CA GLY A 139 2.19 11.18 -9.13
C GLY A 139 2.66 9.76 -9.48
N TYR A 140 2.88 8.90 -8.47
CA TYR A 140 3.33 7.53 -8.64
C TYR A 140 2.13 6.59 -8.80
N GLY A 141 1.95 6.05 -10.00
CA GLY A 141 0.81 5.18 -10.31
C GLY A 141 -0.57 5.84 -10.25
N LEU A 142 -0.64 7.10 -9.84
CA LEU A 142 -1.83 7.95 -9.81
C LEU A 142 -1.51 9.30 -10.44
N LYS A 143 -2.53 9.97 -10.99
CA LYS A 143 -2.38 11.35 -11.43
C LYS A 143 -2.03 12.23 -10.21
N ARG A 144 -0.96 13.02 -10.32
CA ARG A 144 -0.52 13.91 -9.25
C ARG A 144 -1.62 14.89 -8.86
N ASP A 145 -1.98 14.87 -7.57
CA ASP A 145 -2.97 15.76 -6.98
C ASP A 145 -2.57 16.07 -5.52
N LYS A 146 -1.95 17.24 -5.34
CA LYS A 146 -1.44 17.66 -4.02
C LYS A 146 -2.57 17.98 -3.03
N GLU A 147 -3.69 18.50 -3.51
CA GLU A 147 -4.81 18.84 -2.63
C GLU A 147 -5.47 17.56 -2.10
N MET A 148 -5.72 16.59 -2.98
CA MET A 148 -6.23 15.29 -2.58
C MET A 148 -5.24 14.56 -1.67
N ALA A 149 -3.92 14.63 -1.96
CA ALA A 149 -2.88 14.05 -1.10
C ALA A 149 -2.96 14.57 0.34
N LEU A 150 -3.13 15.89 0.53
CA LEU A 150 -3.28 16.47 1.87
C LEU A 150 -4.53 15.96 2.61
N ARG A 151 -5.63 15.72 1.91
CA ARG A 151 -6.84 15.12 2.48
C ARG A 151 -6.61 13.68 2.94
N TYR A 152 -5.88 12.90 2.13
CA TYR A 152 -5.49 11.54 2.49
C TYR A 152 -4.52 11.51 3.68
N PHE A 153 -3.50 12.36 3.73
CA PHE A 153 -2.61 12.48 4.88
C PHE A 153 -3.38 12.88 6.14
N ARG A 154 -4.29 13.86 6.03
CA ARG A 154 -5.12 14.26 7.16
C ARG A 154 -6.01 13.13 7.64
N LYS A 155 -6.64 12.39 6.74
CA LYS A 155 -7.47 11.22 7.09
C LYS A 155 -6.65 10.14 7.79
N ALA A 156 -5.43 9.86 7.30
CA ALA A 156 -4.52 8.92 7.95
C ALA A 156 -4.14 9.37 9.37
N ALA A 157 -3.84 10.67 9.56
CA ALA A 157 -3.50 11.24 10.86
C ALA A 157 -4.66 11.13 11.86
N ASP A 158 -5.89 11.42 11.42
CA ASP A 158 -7.10 11.30 12.24
C ASP A 158 -7.43 9.84 12.60
N LEU A 159 -7.03 8.89 11.77
CA LEU A 159 -7.15 7.45 12.04
C LEU A 159 -5.98 6.90 12.87
N GLY A 160 -5.02 7.73 13.25
CA GLY A 160 -3.94 7.37 14.17
C GLY A 160 -2.60 7.03 13.53
N ASN A 161 -2.44 7.11 12.20
CA ASN A 161 -1.14 6.84 11.58
C ASN A 161 -0.08 7.85 12.03
N ALA A 162 0.96 7.37 12.73
CA ALA A 162 1.97 8.23 13.35
C ALA A 162 2.82 9.01 12.32
N ASN A 163 3.13 8.40 11.15
CA ASN A 163 3.82 9.10 10.06
C ASN A 163 2.97 10.24 9.52
N ALA A 164 1.67 10.01 9.32
CA ALA A 164 0.73 11.04 8.86
C ALA A 164 0.56 12.16 9.90
N GLN A 165 0.45 11.81 11.20
CA GLN A 165 0.39 12.79 12.28
C GLN A 165 1.63 13.68 12.29
N THR A 166 2.82 13.11 12.11
CA THR A 166 4.09 13.83 12.03
C THR A 166 4.11 14.75 10.80
N TYR A 167 3.82 14.21 9.62
CA TYR A 167 3.83 14.97 8.37
C TYR A 167 2.84 16.16 8.39
N VAL A 168 1.59 15.91 8.82
CA VAL A 168 0.58 16.97 8.93
C VAL A 168 0.98 18.00 10.00
N ALA A 169 1.57 17.56 11.11
CA ALA A 169 2.07 18.45 12.14
C ALA A 169 3.17 19.39 11.62
N GLU A 170 4.09 18.91 10.80
CA GLU A 170 5.12 19.74 10.16
C GLU A 170 4.52 20.85 9.29
N LEU A 171 3.48 20.51 8.51
CA LEU A 171 2.76 21.48 7.68
C LEU A 171 1.99 22.54 8.51
N LEU A 172 1.54 22.17 9.70
CA LEU A 172 0.78 23.05 10.62
C LEU A 172 1.65 23.78 11.63
N ALA A 173 2.93 23.42 11.77
CA ALA A 173 3.84 23.97 12.78
C ALA A 173 4.16 25.47 12.64
N PRO A 174 4.21 26.09 11.44
CA PRO A 174 4.42 27.52 11.31
C PRO A 174 3.42 28.35 12.09
N LEU A 175 3.87 29.51 12.65
CA LEU A 175 3.05 30.36 13.54
C LEU A 175 1.80 30.92 12.87
N ASP A 176 1.82 31.09 11.56
CA ASP A 176 0.69 31.56 10.75
C ASP A 176 -0.30 30.44 10.37
N LYS A 177 -0.07 29.23 10.83
CA LYS A 177 -0.92 28.07 10.57
C LYS A 177 -1.67 27.64 11.84
N ALA A 178 -1.39 26.44 12.34
CA ALA A 178 -2.04 25.90 13.53
C ALA A 178 -1.03 25.18 14.44
N PRO A 179 -0.05 25.92 15.01
CA PRO A 179 1.05 25.32 15.77
C PRO A 179 0.56 24.49 16.98
N ASP A 180 -0.54 24.87 17.62
CA ASP A 180 -1.08 24.12 18.76
C ASP A 180 -1.62 22.74 18.35
N ILE A 181 -2.29 22.67 17.19
CA ILE A 181 -2.73 21.41 16.61
C ILE A 181 -1.51 20.56 16.20
N ALA A 182 -0.50 21.18 15.60
CA ALA A 182 0.75 20.49 15.27
C ALA A 182 1.38 19.82 16.51
N ARG A 183 1.42 20.52 17.66
CA ARG A 183 1.98 19.96 18.91
C ARG A 183 1.14 18.78 19.45
N LYS A 184 -0.18 18.85 19.32
CA LYS A 184 -1.05 17.72 19.69
C LYS A 184 -0.78 16.50 18.82
N MET A 185 -0.62 16.69 17.50
CA MET A 185 -0.30 15.60 16.58
C MET A 185 1.10 15.02 16.85
N GLN A 186 2.12 15.86 17.04
CA GLN A 186 3.47 15.40 17.38
C GLN A 186 3.51 14.60 18.68
N ARG A 187 2.80 15.06 19.72
CA ARG A 187 2.67 14.32 20.99
C ARG A 187 2.01 12.96 20.77
N CYS A 188 0.90 12.94 20.06
CA CYS A 188 0.19 11.70 19.76
C CYS A 188 1.07 10.69 18.99
N ALA A 189 1.83 11.16 17.99
CA ALA A 189 2.75 10.31 17.26
C ALA A 189 3.92 9.82 18.13
N ALA A 190 4.47 10.69 18.99
CA ALA A 190 5.54 10.35 19.91
C ALA A 190 5.11 9.26 20.92
N GLU A 191 3.90 9.35 21.45
CA GLU A 191 3.29 8.36 22.35
C GLU A 191 3.11 6.98 21.70
N GLN A 192 2.98 6.95 20.37
CA GLN A 192 2.95 5.72 19.57
C GLN A 192 4.35 5.18 19.23
N GLY A 193 5.42 5.83 19.70
CA GLY A 193 6.80 5.43 19.43
C GLY A 193 7.36 5.95 18.09
N HIS A 194 6.86 7.11 17.59
CA HIS A 194 7.43 7.79 16.44
C HIS A 194 8.58 8.69 16.90
N GLY A 195 9.82 8.25 16.64
CA GLY A 195 11.02 8.89 17.17
C GLY A 195 11.25 10.34 16.67
N GLU A 196 10.98 10.60 15.39
CA GLU A 196 11.12 11.96 14.82
C GLU A 196 10.10 12.94 15.41
N ALA A 197 8.85 12.48 15.63
CA ALA A 197 7.84 13.32 16.28
C ALA A 197 8.25 13.66 17.72
N ALA A 198 8.83 12.72 18.46
CA ALA A 198 9.37 12.96 19.80
C ALA A 198 10.54 13.96 19.78
N GLY A 199 11.48 13.79 18.84
CA GLY A 199 12.60 14.72 18.65
C GLY A 199 12.11 16.15 18.35
N SER A 200 11.21 16.31 17.38
CA SER A 200 10.63 17.61 17.00
C SER A 200 9.87 18.27 18.15
N LEU A 201 9.08 17.49 18.90
CA LEU A 201 8.36 18.00 20.07
C LEU A 201 9.33 18.38 21.19
N GLY A 202 10.40 17.58 21.42
CA GLY A 202 11.44 17.88 22.40
C GLY A 202 12.13 19.23 22.11
N ILE A 203 12.53 19.47 20.86
CA ILE A 203 13.10 20.74 20.41
C ILE A 203 12.13 21.91 20.67
N HIS A 204 10.85 21.73 20.36
CA HIS A 204 9.86 22.77 20.62
C HIS A 204 9.74 23.09 22.11
N LEU A 205 9.65 22.09 22.99
CA LEU A 205 9.53 22.25 24.44
C LEU A 205 10.78 22.92 25.01
N GLN A 206 11.96 22.51 24.56
CA GLN A 206 13.24 23.11 24.92
C GLN A 206 13.29 24.61 24.57
N ASN A 207 12.91 24.96 23.33
CA ASN A 207 12.85 26.37 22.88
C ASN A 207 11.82 27.22 23.65
N LYS A 208 10.87 26.58 24.32
CA LYS A 208 9.90 27.23 25.23
C LYS A 208 10.38 27.30 26.68
N GLY A 209 11.56 26.76 26.98
CA GLY A 209 12.08 26.68 28.36
C GLY A 209 11.39 25.63 29.22
N VAL A 210 10.59 24.72 28.64
CA VAL A 210 9.90 23.64 29.36
C VAL A 210 10.81 22.41 29.39
N TYR A 211 11.95 22.56 30.08
CA TYR A 211 13.07 21.63 29.98
C TYR A 211 12.75 20.22 30.53
N ALA A 212 11.99 20.12 31.62
CA ALA A 212 11.63 18.81 32.18
C ALA A 212 10.84 17.96 31.20
N ASP A 213 9.86 18.56 30.52
CA ASP A 213 9.06 17.88 29.50
C ASP A 213 9.89 17.60 28.24
N ALA A 214 10.84 18.50 27.86
CA ALA A 214 11.73 18.28 26.76
C ALA A 214 12.62 17.05 26.99
N ILE A 215 13.21 16.91 28.17
CA ILE A 215 14.03 15.74 28.57
C ILE A 215 13.21 14.45 28.48
N GLN A 216 11.99 14.45 29.03
CA GLN A 216 11.09 13.28 28.95
C GLN A 216 10.76 12.92 27.50
N THR A 217 10.49 13.94 26.67
CA THR A 217 10.13 13.75 25.26
C THR A 217 11.31 13.24 24.45
N TYR A 218 12.53 13.74 24.69
CA TYR A 218 13.74 13.19 24.07
C TYR A 218 13.99 11.73 24.52
N GLN A 219 13.73 11.41 25.80
CA GLN A 219 13.80 10.02 26.27
C GLN A 219 12.83 9.10 25.51
N MET A 220 11.62 9.57 25.24
CA MET A 220 10.66 8.86 24.37
C MET A 220 11.24 8.66 22.95
N GLY A 221 11.90 9.70 22.40
CA GLY A 221 12.57 9.63 21.12
C GLY A 221 13.68 8.57 21.10
N VAL A 222 14.51 8.54 22.13
CA VAL A 222 15.58 7.52 22.29
C VAL A 222 14.97 6.11 22.35
N ARG A 223 13.93 5.92 23.16
CA ARG A 223 13.19 4.64 23.24
C ARG A 223 12.71 4.20 21.87
N ALA A 224 12.24 5.15 21.06
CA ALA A 224 11.75 4.93 19.71
C ALA A 224 12.84 4.81 18.63
N GLY A 225 14.14 4.84 19.03
CA GLY A 225 15.25 4.66 18.11
C GLY A 225 15.76 5.94 17.45
N ASN A 226 15.40 7.11 17.94
CA ASN A 226 15.81 8.40 17.38
C ASN A 226 17.19 8.82 17.95
N ALA A 227 18.23 8.76 17.12
CA ALA A 227 19.60 9.12 17.52
C ALA A 227 19.76 10.62 17.81
N LEU A 228 18.99 11.48 17.10
CA LEU A 228 19.02 12.92 17.35
C LEU A 228 18.56 13.25 18.78
N SER A 229 17.54 12.58 19.28
CA SER A 229 17.08 12.73 20.66
C SER A 229 18.18 12.32 21.67
N ALA A 230 18.93 11.27 21.35
CA ALA A 230 20.07 10.86 22.19
C ALA A 230 21.18 11.95 22.22
N SER A 231 21.45 12.59 21.06
CA SER A 231 22.42 13.68 20.97
C SER A 231 22.01 14.92 21.79
N PHE A 232 20.73 15.27 21.79
CA PHE A 232 20.23 16.38 22.63
C PHE A 232 20.40 16.08 24.12
N LEU A 233 20.14 14.84 24.55
CA LEU A 233 20.34 14.43 25.94
C LEU A 233 21.82 14.30 26.30
N GLU A 234 22.67 13.80 25.39
CA GLU A 234 24.12 13.75 25.56
C GLU A 234 24.68 15.15 25.88
N GLU A 235 24.46 16.08 24.96
CA GLU A 235 25.01 17.43 25.09
C GLU A 235 24.35 18.19 26.24
N GLY A 236 23.05 18.05 26.45
CA GLY A 236 22.34 18.72 27.54
C GLY A 236 22.80 18.33 28.93
N PHE A 237 23.12 17.03 29.17
CA PHE A 237 23.67 16.57 30.45
C PHE A 237 25.18 16.89 30.64
N ARG A 238 25.87 17.41 29.64
CA ARG A 238 27.22 17.99 29.82
C ARG A 238 27.19 19.29 30.61
N GLY A 239 26.01 19.93 30.73
CA GLY A 239 25.85 21.21 31.42
C GLY A 239 26.31 22.41 30.58
N PRO A 240 25.82 22.55 29.32
CA PRO A 240 26.13 23.69 28.50
C PRO A 240 25.56 24.98 29.12
N PRO A 241 26.08 26.17 28.77
CA PRO A 241 25.51 27.44 29.23
C PRO A 241 24.11 27.64 28.66
N GLU A 242 23.28 28.45 29.32
CA GLU A 242 21.86 28.70 28.93
C GLU A 242 21.73 29.26 27.51
N SER A 243 22.75 29.92 26.98
CA SER A 243 22.76 30.44 25.61
C SER A 243 23.01 29.37 24.53
N ASP A 244 23.35 28.13 24.93
CA ASP A 244 23.65 27.02 24.02
C ASP A 244 22.36 26.34 23.55
N MET A 245 22.35 25.88 22.29
CA MET A 245 21.24 25.19 21.70
C MET A 245 20.92 23.84 22.37
N TYR A 246 21.81 23.29 23.14
CA TYR A 246 21.62 22.03 23.88
C TYR A 246 21.26 22.24 25.35
N TYR A 247 21.11 23.49 25.80
CA TYR A 247 20.74 23.72 27.20
C TYR A 247 19.39 23.12 27.57
N LEU A 248 19.38 22.31 28.61
CA LEU A 248 18.19 21.58 29.10
C LEU A 248 17.81 21.96 30.55
N GLY A 249 18.42 23.00 31.13
CA GLY A 249 18.15 23.36 32.52
C GLY A 249 18.49 22.28 33.55
N ALA A 250 19.21 21.24 33.14
CA ALA A 250 19.61 20.12 33.96
C ALA A 250 21.00 20.37 34.61
N ALA A 251 21.20 19.87 35.81
CA ALA A 251 22.53 19.83 36.40
C ALA A 251 23.47 18.95 35.57
N PRO A 252 24.78 19.30 35.43
CA PRO A 252 25.74 18.47 34.74
C PRO A 252 25.79 17.06 35.31
N ASP A 253 25.69 16.07 34.42
CA ASP A 253 25.83 14.63 34.76
C ASP A 253 26.58 13.93 33.63
N ILE A 254 27.91 13.87 33.82
CA ILE A 254 28.83 13.37 32.78
C ILE A 254 28.62 11.89 32.52
N GLU A 255 28.29 11.09 33.53
CA GLU A 255 28.03 9.67 33.32
C GLU A 255 26.77 9.45 32.45
N ARG A 256 25.70 10.22 32.73
CA ARG A 256 24.47 10.18 31.94
C ARG A 256 24.73 10.63 30.50
N SER A 257 25.50 11.69 30.32
CA SER A 257 25.92 12.18 28.99
C SER A 257 26.66 11.09 28.20
N GLU A 258 27.68 10.44 28.80
CA GLU A 258 28.43 9.40 28.10
C GLU A 258 27.56 8.16 27.76
N ARG A 259 26.56 7.82 28.57
CA ARG A 259 25.59 6.76 28.22
C ARG A 259 24.75 7.14 26.99
N TYR A 260 24.21 8.35 26.92
CA TYR A 260 23.48 8.81 25.73
C TYR A 260 24.35 8.84 24.48
N LYS A 261 25.62 9.19 24.60
CA LYS A 261 26.57 9.12 23.50
C LYS A 261 26.76 7.68 22.97
N LEU A 262 26.89 6.71 23.86
CA LEU A 262 27.00 5.28 23.47
C LEU A 262 25.68 4.81 22.82
N ILE A 263 24.54 5.23 23.35
CA ILE A 263 23.22 4.97 22.80
C ILE A 263 23.08 5.58 21.42
N GLY A 264 23.43 6.85 21.21
CA GLY A 264 23.37 7.52 19.91
C GLY A 264 24.19 6.75 18.85
N LYS A 265 25.44 6.40 19.18
CA LYS A 265 26.32 5.58 18.31
C LYS A 265 25.73 4.20 17.98
N PHE A 266 25.03 3.59 18.93
CA PHE A 266 24.34 2.32 18.70
C PHE A 266 23.16 2.50 17.73
N LEU A 267 22.33 3.51 17.95
CA LEU A 267 21.19 3.81 17.11
C LEU A 267 21.61 4.12 15.66
N ASP A 268 22.62 4.97 15.47
CA ASP A 268 23.19 5.27 14.15
C ASP A 268 23.75 4.02 13.45
N ARG A 269 24.46 3.18 14.18
CA ARG A 269 25.02 1.94 13.61
C ARG A 269 23.97 0.98 13.07
N TYR A 270 22.81 0.93 13.72
CA TYR A 270 21.73 -0.01 13.41
C TYR A 270 20.50 0.66 12.79
N ASP A 271 20.59 1.91 12.35
CA ASP A 271 19.48 2.70 11.82
C ASP A 271 18.66 1.94 10.76
N GLY A 272 19.30 1.34 9.75
CA GLY A 272 18.63 0.53 8.71
C GLY A 272 17.89 -0.71 9.21
N GLN A 273 18.05 -1.08 10.50
CA GLN A 273 17.33 -2.20 11.14
C GLN A 273 16.20 -1.74 12.06
N ASN A 274 16.00 -0.41 12.18
CA ASN A 274 15.00 0.23 13.02
C ASN A 274 15.08 -0.24 14.49
N PRO A 275 16.22 -0.03 15.19
CA PRO A 275 16.40 -0.43 16.57
C PRO A 275 15.42 0.29 17.49
N LYS A 276 14.95 -0.38 18.54
CA LYS A 276 14.13 0.19 19.61
C LYS A 276 14.78 -0.11 20.95
N LEU A 277 14.69 0.82 21.87
CA LEU A 277 15.28 0.68 23.21
C LEU A 277 14.19 0.72 24.29
N PRO A 278 13.38 -0.36 24.41
CA PRO A 278 12.31 -0.40 25.42
C PRO A 278 12.88 -0.33 26.86
N ASP A 279 14.11 -0.75 27.03
CA ASP A 279 14.87 -0.80 28.29
C ASP A 279 15.59 0.50 28.65
N ILE A 280 15.41 1.59 27.90
CA ILE A 280 16.13 2.86 28.12
C ILE A 280 15.99 3.40 29.55
N ASP A 281 14.81 3.27 30.17
CA ASP A 281 14.58 3.77 31.51
C ASP A 281 15.29 2.92 32.60
N THR A 282 15.69 1.70 32.28
CA THR A 282 16.54 0.86 33.15
C THR A 282 18.02 1.11 32.90
N ILE A 283 18.40 1.59 31.71
CA ILE A 283 19.78 1.93 31.36
C ILE A 283 20.13 3.34 31.84
N VAL A 284 19.25 4.31 31.48
CA VAL A 284 19.43 5.74 31.83
C VAL A 284 18.12 6.30 32.35
N PRO A 285 17.72 5.94 33.60
CA PRO A 285 16.56 6.57 34.22
C PRO A 285 16.77 8.08 34.32
N LEU A 286 15.70 8.87 34.11
CA LEU A 286 15.78 10.34 34.18
C LEU A 286 16.00 10.84 35.63
N PRO A 287 16.66 12.00 35.82
CA PRO A 287 16.77 12.63 37.13
C PRO A 287 15.41 12.81 37.79
N PRO A 288 15.33 12.67 39.13
CA PRO A 288 16.42 12.56 40.11
C PRO A 288 16.91 11.12 40.35
N ALA A 289 16.46 10.13 39.58
CA ALA A 289 16.90 8.76 39.78
C ALA A 289 18.43 8.59 39.57
N LYS A 290 19.06 7.76 40.37
CA LYS A 290 20.47 7.41 40.19
C LYS A 290 20.68 6.42 39.05
N LEU A 291 21.78 6.53 38.34
CA LEU A 291 22.15 5.59 37.29
C LEU A 291 22.50 4.22 37.90
N PRO A 292 21.87 3.13 37.44
CA PRO A 292 22.21 1.78 37.84
C PRO A 292 23.53 1.33 37.14
N PRO A 293 24.20 0.25 37.61
CA PRO A 293 25.22 -0.42 36.82
C PRO A 293 24.68 -0.83 35.44
N TRP A 294 25.49 -0.65 34.39
CA TRP A 294 25.15 -1.05 33.04
C TRP A 294 26.36 -1.66 32.33
N ASP A 295 26.15 -2.76 31.65
CA ASP A 295 27.20 -3.54 30.97
C ASP A 295 27.49 -3.04 29.52
N GLY A 296 26.84 -1.99 29.08
CA GLY A 296 27.00 -1.46 27.74
C GLY A 296 26.21 -2.20 26.65
N THR A 297 25.35 -3.14 27.03
CA THR A 297 24.52 -3.92 26.08
C THR A 297 23.08 -3.47 26.09
N PHE A 298 22.36 -3.77 25.00
CA PHE A 298 20.97 -3.42 24.80
C PHE A 298 20.09 -4.66 24.66
N GLN A 299 18.88 -4.63 25.23
CA GLN A 299 17.92 -5.71 25.12
C GLN A 299 17.65 -6.05 23.63
N TRP A 300 17.45 -5.06 22.78
CA TRP A 300 17.22 -5.24 21.36
C TRP A 300 18.36 -6.05 20.69
N GLN A 301 19.61 -5.78 21.04
CA GLN A 301 20.75 -6.50 20.49
C GLN A 301 20.74 -7.96 20.95
N LYS A 302 20.53 -8.20 22.25
CA LYS A 302 20.44 -9.57 22.82
C LYS A 302 19.33 -10.37 22.16
N GLU A 303 18.17 -9.74 21.91
CA GLU A 303 17.04 -10.36 21.20
C GLU A 303 17.36 -10.69 19.73
N GLN A 304 18.09 -9.79 19.02
CA GLN A 304 18.51 -10.09 17.64
C GLN A 304 19.53 -11.23 17.58
N GLU A 305 20.46 -11.30 18.55
CA GLU A 305 21.47 -12.35 18.63
C GLU A 305 20.88 -13.71 19.05
N ALA A 306 19.86 -13.70 19.90
CA ALA A 306 19.18 -14.90 20.37
C ALA A 306 18.05 -15.38 19.42
N ALA A 307 17.66 -14.56 18.42
CA ALA A 307 16.56 -14.88 17.54
C ALA A 307 16.84 -16.10 16.66
N GLU A 308 16.05 -17.16 16.86
CA GLU A 308 16.10 -18.34 15.99
C GLU A 308 15.36 -18.06 14.68
N PRO A 309 15.85 -18.62 13.54
CA PRO A 309 15.13 -18.53 12.30
C PRO A 309 13.72 -19.13 12.42
N PRO A 310 12.66 -18.43 11.98
CA PRO A 310 11.34 -19.01 11.96
C PRO A 310 11.29 -20.20 10.98
N PRO A 311 10.45 -21.20 11.23
CA PRO A 311 10.30 -22.34 10.33
C PRO A 311 9.88 -21.88 8.95
N LYS A 312 10.47 -22.48 7.90
CA LYS A 312 10.04 -22.25 6.51
C LYS A 312 8.59 -22.72 6.35
N PRO A 313 7.71 -21.90 5.77
CA PRO A 313 6.34 -22.31 5.44
C PRO A 313 6.34 -23.56 4.53
N SER A 314 5.45 -24.53 4.80
CA SER A 314 5.36 -25.72 3.96
C SER A 314 4.78 -25.39 2.58
N ASP A 315 5.15 -26.21 1.57
CA ASP A 315 4.62 -26.02 0.21
C ASP A 315 3.10 -26.21 0.15
N GLU A 316 2.54 -27.10 1.00
CA GLU A 316 1.10 -27.31 1.09
C GLU A 316 0.36 -26.05 1.60
N LEU A 317 0.93 -25.38 2.62
CA LEU A 317 0.39 -24.13 3.12
C LEU A 317 0.40 -23.06 2.02
N ILE A 318 1.52 -22.91 1.32
CA ILE A 318 1.69 -21.95 0.24
C ILE A 318 0.68 -22.20 -0.88
N LEU A 319 0.58 -23.45 -1.37
CA LEU A 319 -0.34 -23.83 -2.45
C LEU A 319 -1.81 -23.58 -2.05
N ARG A 320 -2.18 -23.90 -0.82
CA ARG A 320 -3.54 -23.69 -0.31
C ARG A 320 -3.89 -22.19 -0.23
N LEU A 321 -2.99 -21.36 0.30
CA LEU A 321 -3.19 -19.93 0.39
C LEU A 321 -3.25 -19.27 -1.00
N CYS A 322 -2.36 -19.68 -1.92
CA CYS A 322 -2.36 -19.20 -3.30
C CYS A 322 -3.66 -19.55 -4.03
N LYS A 323 -4.12 -20.82 -3.91
CA LYS A 323 -5.38 -21.27 -4.52
C LYS A 323 -6.59 -20.48 -4.02
N ALA A 324 -6.64 -20.17 -2.72
CA ALA A 324 -7.73 -19.40 -2.12
C ALA A 324 -7.85 -17.97 -2.66
N LYS A 325 -6.77 -17.39 -3.19
CA LYS A 325 -6.71 -16.03 -3.71
C LYS A 325 -6.35 -15.93 -5.19
N ASN A 326 -6.37 -17.05 -5.91
CA ASN A 326 -5.99 -17.15 -7.32
C ASN A 326 -4.62 -16.53 -7.62
N LEU A 327 -3.61 -16.92 -6.82
CA LEU A 327 -2.22 -16.45 -6.97
C LEU A 327 -1.34 -17.54 -7.59
N ASP A 328 -0.32 -17.12 -8.32
CA ASP A 328 0.77 -17.98 -8.75
C ASP A 328 1.67 -18.35 -7.57
N PRO A 329 1.84 -19.62 -7.21
CA PRO A 329 2.66 -20.04 -6.08
C PRO A 329 4.14 -19.70 -6.23
N ALA A 330 4.64 -19.50 -7.43
CA ALA A 330 6.06 -19.19 -7.69
C ALA A 330 6.39 -17.71 -7.43
N THR A 331 5.45 -16.81 -7.67
CA THR A 331 5.69 -15.36 -7.60
C THR A 331 4.82 -14.64 -6.56
N GLY A 332 3.71 -15.26 -6.14
CA GLY A 332 2.68 -14.63 -5.33
C GLY A 332 1.81 -13.62 -6.08
N LEU A 333 2.04 -13.39 -7.36
CA LEU A 333 1.25 -12.50 -8.19
C LEU A 333 -0.12 -13.10 -8.50
N ALA A 334 -1.12 -12.25 -8.70
CA ALA A 334 -2.42 -12.68 -9.15
C ALA A 334 -2.32 -13.35 -10.53
N ILE A 335 -2.95 -14.51 -10.67
CA ILE A 335 -3.09 -15.17 -11.98
C ILE A 335 -4.06 -14.33 -12.80
N PRO A 336 -3.65 -13.78 -13.96
CA PRO A 336 -4.55 -12.99 -14.78
C PRO A 336 -5.72 -13.85 -15.24
N PRO A 337 -6.93 -13.29 -15.32
CA PRO A 337 -8.04 -14.00 -15.91
C PRO A 337 -7.69 -14.41 -17.35
N PRO A 338 -8.21 -15.54 -17.85
CA PRO A 338 -7.99 -15.95 -19.23
C PRO A 338 -8.40 -14.81 -20.18
N PRO A 339 -7.66 -14.61 -21.27
CA PRO A 339 -7.97 -13.53 -22.20
C PRO A 339 -9.42 -13.67 -22.69
N LYS A 340 -10.16 -12.55 -22.71
CA LYS A 340 -11.51 -12.53 -23.28
C LYS A 340 -11.45 -12.94 -24.74
N ALA A 341 -12.47 -13.67 -25.19
CA ALA A 341 -12.58 -14.01 -26.60
C ALA A 341 -12.60 -12.71 -27.45
N ALA A 342 -11.87 -12.67 -28.55
CA ALA A 342 -11.78 -11.49 -29.38
C ALA A 342 -13.16 -11.10 -29.96
N LEU A 343 -13.42 -9.80 -30.13
CA LEU A 343 -14.59 -9.35 -30.92
C LEU A 343 -14.53 -10.00 -32.30
N GLY A 344 -15.67 -10.49 -32.75
CA GLY A 344 -15.74 -11.28 -33.97
C GLY A 344 -15.64 -12.80 -33.76
N THR A 345 -15.34 -13.29 -32.56
CA THR A 345 -15.42 -14.70 -32.20
C THR A 345 -16.79 -15.26 -32.57
N GLN A 346 -16.81 -16.46 -33.16
CA GLN A 346 -18.01 -17.13 -33.63
C GLN A 346 -18.36 -18.31 -32.73
N ALA A 347 -19.65 -18.51 -32.51
CA ALA A 347 -20.19 -19.69 -31.81
C ALA A 347 -21.45 -20.17 -32.56
N ASN A 348 -21.62 -21.48 -32.68
CA ASN A 348 -22.79 -22.06 -33.38
C ASN A 348 -23.91 -22.35 -32.39
N THR A 349 -25.14 -22.33 -32.88
CA THR A 349 -26.31 -22.88 -32.14
C THR A 349 -25.97 -24.22 -31.50
N GLY A 350 -26.33 -24.38 -30.23
CA GLY A 350 -26.11 -25.61 -29.47
C GLY A 350 -24.72 -25.71 -28.81
N THR A 351 -23.76 -24.81 -29.11
CA THR A 351 -22.46 -24.78 -28.44
C THR A 351 -22.49 -23.85 -27.22
N PRO A 352 -21.61 -24.05 -26.21
CA PRO A 352 -21.49 -23.10 -25.10
C PRO A 352 -21.00 -21.75 -25.60
N CYS A 353 -21.57 -20.67 -25.05
CA CYS A 353 -21.14 -19.29 -25.31
C CYS A 353 -19.69 -19.09 -24.81
N PRO A 354 -18.73 -18.74 -25.69
CA PRO A 354 -17.32 -18.61 -25.31
C PRO A 354 -17.05 -17.44 -24.38
N GLU A 355 -17.85 -16.35 -24.47
CA GLU A 355 -17.63 -15.12 -23.69
C GLU A 355 -18.95 -14.37 -23.49
N SER A 356 -19.17 -13.80 -22.29
CA SER A 356 -20.32 -12.97 -21.99
C SER A 356 -20.34 -11.70 -22.83
N GLY A 357 -21.51 -11.35 -23.37
CA GLY A 357 -21.62 -10.16 -24.19
C GLY A 357 -22.81 -10.17 -25.15
N THR A 358 -22.83 -9.17 -26.02
CA THR A 358 -23.83 -9.08 -27.10
C THR A 358 -23.30 -9.79 -28.34
N TRP A 359 -24.12 -10.66 -28.87
CA TRP A 359 -23.83 -11.48 -30.03
C TRP A 359 -24.80 -11.18 -31.15
N ARG A 360 -24.36 -11.23 -32.40
CA ARG A 360 -25.17 -11.03 -33.61
C ARG A 360 -25.15 -12.28 -34.48
N ALA A 361 -26.32 -12.71 -34.92
CA ALA A 361 -26.44 -13.80 -35.89
C ALA A 361 -25.89 -13.39 -37.29
N THR A 362 -25.10 -14.24 -37.93
CA THR A 362 -24.39 -13.88 -39.18
C THR A 362 -24.88 -14.59 -40.43
N ARG A 363 -25.81 -15.55 -40.32
CA ARG A 363 -26.11 -16.44 -41.43
C ARG A 363 -27.18 -15.93 -42.43
N PHE A 364 -27.94 -14.90 -42.10
CA PHE A 364 -29.06 -14.44 -42.95
C PHE A 364 -29.02 -12.94 -43.18
N SER A 365 -28.90 -12.52 -44.44
CA SER A 365 -28.86 -11.11 -44.80
C SER A 365 -30.17 -10.33 -44.51
N PHE A 366 -31.28 -11.03 -44.37
CA PHE A 366 -32.60 -10.43 -44.05
C PHE A 366 -32.90 -10.42 -42.52
N LEU A 367 -32.00 -10.92 -41.70
CA LEU A 367 -32.08 -10.86 -40.22
C LEU A 367 -30.97 -9.98 -39.67
N GLN A 368 -30.70 -8.85 -40.31
CA GLN A 368 -29.52 -7.99 -39.98
C GLN A 368 -29.45 -7.52 -38.55
N ASP A 369 -30.53 -7.57 -37.78
CA ASP A 369 -30.62 -7.05 -36.42
C ASP A 369 -30.86 -8.13 -35.34
N ALA A 370 -30.74 -9.41 -35.68
CA ALA A 370 -30.87 -10.47 -34.68
C ALA A 370 -29.63 -10.46 -33.73
N THR A 371 -29.78 -9.74 -32.63
CA THR A 371 -28.79 -9.69 -31.56
C THR A 371 -29.36 -10.31 -30.28
N GLY A 372 -28.52 -10.97 -29.50
CA GLY A 372 -28.86 -11.50 -28.20
C GLY A 372 -27.73 -11.27 -27.21
N HIS A 373 -28.06 -11.13 -25.95
CA HIS A 373 -27.09 -11.06 -24.89
C HIS A 373 -26.98 -12.43 -24.22
N PHE A 374 -25.78 -13.03 -24.21
CA PHE A 374 -25.55 -14.35 -23.66
C PHE A 374 -24.41 -14.32 -22.65
N ARG A 375 -24.50 -15.19 -21.63
CA ARG A 375 -23.44 -15.36 -20.62
C ARG A 375 -22.50 -16.47 -21.03
N LYS A 376 -21.24 -16.37 -20.62
CA LYS A 376 -20.23 -17.40 -20.83
C LYS A 376 -20.70 -18.75 -20.29
N GLY A 377 -20.61 -19.80 -21.13
CA GLY A 377 -21.08 -21.13 -20.81
C GLY A 377 -22.57 -21.39 -21.12
N GLU A 378 -23.38 -20.36 -21.39
CA GLU A 378 -24.78 -20.51 -21.80
C GLU A 378 -24.85 -21.14 -23.20
N THR A 379 -25.83 -22.05 -23.41
CA THR A 379 -26.01 -22.67 -24.73
C THR A 379 -26.52 -21.64 -25.73
N MET A 380 -25.79 -21.48 -26.83
CA MET A 380 -26.18 -20.56 -27.91
C MET A 380 -27.49 -21.00 -28.56
N PRO A 381 -28.53 -20.15 -28.58
CA PRO A 381 -29.85 -20.54 -29.05
C PRO A 381 -29.93 -20.62 -30.58
N ALA A 382 -30.91 -21.34 -31.09
CA ALA A 382 -31.38 -21.20 -32.46
C ALA A 382 -32.18 -19.91 -32.62
N LEU A 383 -32.26 -19.39 -33.84
CA LEU A 383 -33.16 -18.31 -34.16
C LEU A 383 -34.54 -18.82 -34.54
N TYR A 384 -35.52 -18.25 -33.88
CA TYR A 384 -36.92 -18.52 -34.20
C TYR A 384 -37.35 -17.60 -35.34
N VAL A 385 -37.51 -18.15 -36.59
CA VAL A 385 -37.74 -17.37 -37.79
C VAL A 385 -39.03 -17.78 -38.48
N PRO A 386 -39.75 -16.86 -39.21
CA PRO A 386 -40.92 -17.21 -39.97
C PRO A 386 -40.60 -18.25 -41.05
N ASN A 387 -41.44 -19.25 -41.15
CA ASN A 387 -41.34 -20.26 -42.19
C ASN A 387 -42.04 -19.69 -43.43
N ARG A 388 -41.32 -19.17 -44.43
CA ARG A 388 -41.86 -18.64 -45.66
C ARG A 388 -42.22 -19.77 -46.62
N ARG A 389 -43.48 -20.22 -46.57
CA ARG A 389 -44.06 -21.16 -47.51
C ARG A 389 -45.13 -20.49 -48.38
N ILE A 390 -45.58 -21.16 -49.43
CA ILE A 390 -46.53 -20.60 -50.41
C ILE A 390 -47.94 -20.42 -49.85
N PHE A 391 -48.28 -21.09 -48.73
CA PHE A 391 -49.60 -21.05 -48.09
C PHE A 391 -49.55 -20.66 -46.62
N ASP A 392 -49.40 -19.39 -46.31
CA ASP A 392 -49.26 -18.90 -44.91
C ASP A 392 -50.43 -19.27 -43.99
N TRP A 393 -51.68 -19.37 -44.53
CA TRP A 393 -52.86 -19.72 -43.76
C TRP A 393 -52.84 -21.18 -43.28
N LEU A 394 -52.29 -22.06 -44.08
CA LEU A 394 -52.18 -23.51 -43.73
C LEU A 394 -51.09 -23.69 -42.66
N ASP A 395 -50.01 -22.95 -42.72
CA ASP A 395 -48.94 -22.95 -41.73
C ASP A 395 -49.41 -22.40 -40.37
N ASP A 396 -50.29 -21.40 -40.36
CA ASP A 396 -50.95 -20.92 -39.12
C ASP A 396 -51.82 -22.03 -38.49
N PHE A 397 -52.62 -22.73 -39.30
CA PHE A 397 -53.50 -23.78 -38.84
C PHE A 397 -52.74 -25.00 -38.32
N LEU A 398 -51.59 -25.34 -38.88
CA LEU A 398 -50.75 -26.44 -38.51
C LEU A 398 -49.69 -26.11 -37.44
N GLY A 399 -49.62 -24.87 -36.98
CA GLY A 399 -48.61 -24.43 -36.02
C GLY A 399 -47.18 -24.38 -36.59
N LEU A 400 -47.03 -24.37 -37.92
CA LEU A 400 -45.75 -24.41 -38.65
C LEU A 400 -45.26 -23.06 -39.13
N ARG A 401 -45.85 -21.96 -38.62
CA ARG A 401 -45.55 -20.57 -39.06
C ARG A 401 -44.11 -20.15 -38.75
N TYR A 402 -43.50 -20.72 -37.74
CA TYR A 402 -42.13 -20.44 -37.32
C TYR A 402 -41.34 -21.70 -37.19
N GLN A 403 -40.05 -21.60 -37.38
CA GLN A 403 -39.11 -22.68 -37.22
C GLN A 403 -37.82 -22.24 -36.52
N ASP A 404 -37.23 -23.14 -35.78
CA ASP A 404 -35.91 -22.93 -35.22
C ASP A 404 -34.83 -23.19 -36.27
N VAL A 405 -33.98 -22.19 -36.52
CA VAL A 405 -32.89 -22.29 -37.48
C VAL A 405 -31.54 -22.14 -36.76
N ALA A 406 -30.71 -23.14 -37.00
CA ALA A 406 -29.33 -23.08 -36.52
C ALA A 406 -28.55 -21.93 -37.19
N VAL A 407 -27.91 -21.10 -36.40
CA VAL A 407 -27.16 -19.93 -36.87
C VAL A 407 -25.77 -19.91 -36.27
N THR A 408 -24.89 -19.13 -36.87
CA THR A 408 -23.60 -18.76 -36.29
C THR A 408 -23.75 -17.38 -35.66
N TRP A 409 -23.45 -17.30 -34.38
CA TRP A 409 -23.41 -16.08 -33.61
C TRP A 409 -22.02 -15.48 -33.63
N LYS A 410 -21.89 -14.16 -33.73
CA LYS A 410 -20.63 -13.43 -33.72
C LYS A 410 -20.66 -12.43 -32.57
N LEU A 411 -19.63 -12.47 -31.69
CA LEU A 411 -19.46 -11.52 -30.59
C LEU A 411 -19.23 -10.11 -31.12
N VAL A 412 -20.07 -9.16 -30.75
CA VAL A 412 -20.00 -7.76 -31.22
C VAL A 412 -19.69 -6.77 -30.11
N VAL A 413 -20.05 -7.09 -28.85
CA VAL A 413 -19.74 -6.24 -27.68
C VAL A 413 -19.50 -7.14 -26.49
N HIS A 414 -18.45 -6.87 -25.72
CA HIS A 414 -18.22 -7.47 -24.41
C HIS A 414 -19.08 -6.84 -23.33
N ASP A 415 -19.39 -7.56 -22.28
CA ASP A 415 -19.95 -6.96 -21.08
C ASP A 415 -18.96 -5.98 -20.46
N LYS A 416 -19.48 -4.89 -19.91
CA LYS A 416 -18.67 -3.98 -19.09
C LYS A 416 -18.21 -4.74 -17.85
N GLU A 417 -16.96 -4.56 -17.48
CA GLU A 417 -16.48 -5.02 -16.19
C GLU A 417 -17.22 -4.22 -15.09
N THR A 418 -17.94 -4.95 -14.23
CA THR A 418 -18.59 -4.37 -13.04
C THR A 418 -17.57 -4.27 -11.91
#